data_5471f1e8586ac5bc2276238dea004688
#
_entry.id   5471f1e8586ac5bc2276238dea004688
#
_cell.length_a   1.000
_cell.length_b   1.000
_cell.length_c   1.000
_cell.angle_alpha   90.00
_cell.angle_beta   90.00
_cell.angle_gamma   90.00
#
_symmetry.space_group_name_H-M   'P 1'
#
loop_
_entity.id
_entity.type
_entity.pdbx_description
1 polymer ?
#
loop_
_entity_poly.entity_id
_entity_poly.type
_entity_poly.pdbx_seq_one_letter_code
_entity_poly.pdbx_strand_id
1 'polypeptide(L)'
;MTKLADAWWVKSFFSALGSGAIWLIHLKHVQVLGVFILLVLIDLTTKWSAITYQMLIEKGAKPENISGFDKWLAIPMAFAEGRIASRFCRKGFTYKVVTYTIATAAGYCWDFMTGAGFAVNLVWMYLGASEFLSILENMRDGGNVAMGRFLDLVKDKVEKKIKM
;
A
#
# COMPACT_ATOMS: atom_id res chain seq x y z
N MET A 1 11.24 50.64 8.09
CA MET A 1 10.21 50.14 7.14
C MET A 1 10.66 48.87 6.32
N THR A 2 11.90 48.50 6.33
CA THR A 2 12.45 47.39 5.53
C THR A 2 12.02 45.98 6.02
N LYS A 3 11.88 45.75 7.30
CA LYS A 3 11.53 44.44 7.90
C LYS A 3 10.10 43.92 7.54
N LEU A 4 9.17 44.77 7.19
CA LEU A 4 7.80 44.42 6.83
C LEU A 4 7.73 43.97 5.35
N ALA A 5 8.57 44.49 4.47
CA ALA A 5 8.65 44.10 3.07
C ALA A 5 9.25 42.68 2.93
N ASP A 6 10.29 42.35 3.71
CA ASP A 6 10.92 41.04 3.70
C ASP A 6 9.95 39.92 4.16
N ALA A 7 9.10 40.22 5.16
CA ALA A 7 8.08 39.29 5.63
C ALA A 7 6.97 39.04 4.59
N TRP A 8 6.70 39.96 3.69
CA TRP A 8 5.69 39.80 2.64
C TRP A 8 6.11 38.75 1.59
N TRP A 9 7.35 38.78 1.13
CA TRP A 9 7.88 37.79 0.20
C TRP A 9 7.83 36.37 0.77
N VAL A 10 8.19 36.19 2.05
CA VAL A 10 8.12 34.91 2.73
C VAL A 10 6.68 34.40 2.81
N LYS A 11 5.74 35.25 3.18
CA LYS A 11 4.30 34.89 3.23
C LYS A 11 3.76 34.51 1.86
N SER A 12 4.10 35.29 0.83
CA SER A 12 3.68 35.02 -0.56
C SER A 12 4.24 33.72 -1.07
N PHE A 13 5.50 33.41 -0.77
CA PHE A 13 6.14 32.14 -1.14
C PHE A 13 5.45 30.94 -0.50
N PHE A 14 5.22 30.98 0.82
CA PHE A 14 4.51 29.89 1.51
C PHE A 14 3.05 29.79 1.08
N SER A 15 2.38 30.88 0.80
CA SER A 15 1.02 30.88 0.27
C SER A 15 0.97 30.24 -1.13
N ALA A 16 1.89 30.58 -2.00
CA ALA A 16 1.98 29.98 -3.35
C ALA A 16 2.28 28.48 -3.29
N LEU A 17 3.22 28.06 -2.40
CA LEU A 17 3.52 26.65 -2.17
C LEU A 17 2.29 25.91 -1.61
N GLY A 18 1.61 26.49 -0.64
CA GLY A 18 0.39 25.91 -0.05
C GLY A 18 -0.73 25.76 -1.10
N SER A 19 -0.96 26.79 -1.89
CA SER A 19 -1.97 26.76 -2.96
C SER A 19 -1.62 25.73 -4.04
N GLY A 20 -0.35 25.65 -4.43
CA GLY A 20 0.14 24.66 -5.39
C GLY A 20 -0.01 23.23 -4.86
N ALA A 21 0.30 22.99 -3.57
CA ALA A 21 0.12 21.69 -2.94
C ALA A 21 -1.36 21.29 -2.87
N ILE A 22 -2.24 22.22 -2.51
CA ILE A 22 -3.70 21.99 -2.49
C ILE A 22 -4.20 21.65 -3.90
N TRP A 23 -3.75 22.40 -4.92
CA TRP A 23 -4.13 22.09 -6.31
C TRP A 23 -3.66 20.71 -6.74
N LEU A 24 -2.40 20.32 -6.43
CA LEU A 24 -1.87 18.99 -6.76
C LEU A 24 -2.69 17.87 -6.10
N ILE A 25 -3.09 18.02 -4.83
CA ILE A 25 -3.89 17.02 -4.10
C ILE A 25 -5.26 16.80 -4.76
N HIS A 26 -5.81 17.80 -5.45
CA HIS A 26 -7.08 17.68 -6.17
C HIS A 26 -6.97 16.96 -7.52
N LEU A 27 -5.76 16.72 -8.01
CA LEU A 27 -5.58 15.94 -9.24
C LEU A 27 -5.91 14.46 -8.98
N LYS A 28 -6.83 13.90 -9.76
CA LYS A 28 -7.27 12.50 -9.63
C LYS A 28 -6.10 11.51 -9.57
N HIS A 29 -5.07 11.71 -10.37
CA HIS A 29 -3.90 10.82 -10.42
C HIS A 29 -3.08 10.86 -9.13
N VAL A 30 -2.96 12.03 -8.50
CA VAL A 30 -2.27 12.20 -7.22
C VAL A 30 -3.08 11.54 -6.10
N GLN A 31 -4.40 11.68 -6.12
CA GLN A 31 -5.28 11.00 -5.16
C GLN A 31 -5.17 9.48 -5.28
N VAL A 32 -5.18 8.94 -6.49
CA VAL A 32 -5.04 7.49 -6.72
C VAL A 32 -3.67 6.99 -6.29
N LEU A 33 -2.59 7.71 -6.56
CA LEU A 33 -1.26 7.36 -6.03
C LEU A 33 -1.23 7.38 -4.51
N GLY A 34 -1.90 8.34 -3.88
CA GLY A 34 -2.08 8.36 -2.42
C GLY A 34 -2.79 7.12 -1.89
N VAL A 35 -3.85 6.67 -2.56
CA VAL A 35 -4.54 5.42 -2.24
C VAL A 35 -3.62 4.21 -2.41
N PHE A 36 -2.80 4.15 -3.46
CA PHE A 36 -1.81 3.08 -3.62
C PHE A 36 -0.76 3.06 -2.51
N ILE A 37 -0.26 4.21 -2.09
CA ILE A 37 0.65 4.30 -0.94
C ILE A 37 -0.02 3.73 0.31
N LEU A 38 -1.29 4.07 0.55
CA LEU A 38 -2.06 3.52 1.66
C LEU A 38 -2.22 2.00 1.57
N LEU A 39 -2.55 1.47 0.39
CA LEU A 39 -2.65 0.02 0.18
C LEU A 39 -1.33 -0.70 0.44
N VAL A 40 -0.21 -0.15 -0.04
CA VAL A 40 1.13 -0.72 0.22
C VAL A 40 1.48 -0.67 1.71
N LEU A 41 1.06 0.36 2.45
CA LEU A 41 1.24 0.43 3.90
C LEU A 41 0.38 -0.62 4.62
N ILE A 42 -0.86 -0.83 4.19
CA ILE A 42 -1.72 -1.89 4.72
C ILE A 42 -1.13 -3.27 4.42
N ASP A 43 -0.65 -3.52 3.20
CA ASP A 43 0.05 -4.75 2.83
C ASP A 43 1.27 -5.00 3.74
N LEU A 44 2.08 -3.98 3.97
CA LEU A 44 3.25 -4.07 4.84
C LEU A 44 2.87 -4.40 6.29
N THR A 45 1.85 -3.74 6.84
CA THR A 45 1.40 -3.96 8.21
C THR A 45 0.75 -5.33 8.41
N THR A 46 -0.04 -5.78 7.43
CA THR A 46 -0.61 -7.14 7.44
C THR A 46 0.47 -8.21 7.29
N LYS A 47 1.52 -7.97 6.52
CA LYS A 47 2.70 -8.83 6.41
C LYS A 47 3.43 -8.97 7.76
N TRP A 48 3.65 -7.86 8.46
CA TRP A 48 4.25 -7.91 9.80
C TRP A 48 3.38 -8.72 10.78
N SER A 49 2.06 -8.51 10.73
CA SER A 49 1.11 -9.29 11.54
C SER A 49 1.17 -10.78 11.23
N ALA A 50 1.34 -11.18 9.97
CA ALA A 50 1.51 -12.57 9.59
C ALA A 50 2.82 -13.18 10.13
N ILE A 51 3.93 -12.46 9.99
CA ILE A 51 5.24 -12.90 10.50
C ILE A 51 5.21 -13.06 12.01
N THR A 52 4.62 -12.11 12.74
CA THR A 52 4.53 -12.19 14.20
C THR A 52 3.60 -13.31 14.66
N TYR A 53 2.50 -13.58 13.94
CA TYR A 53 1.63 -14.70 14.21
C TYR A 53 2.38 -16.04 14.09
N GLN A 54 3.09 -16.26 13.01
CA GLN A 54 3.90 -17.46 12.80
C GLN A 54 4.98 -17.61 13.88
N MET A 55 5.67 -16.51 14.22
CA MET A 55 6.66 -16.50 15.29
C MET A 55 6.07 -16.90 16.64
N LEU A 56 4.87 -16.42 16.98
CA LEU A 56 4.21 -16.76 18.24
C LEU A 56 3.82 -18.25 18.28
N ILE A 57 3.35 -18.83 17.18
CA ILE A 57 3.06 -20.26 17.06
C ILE A 57 4.32 -21.09 17.25
N GLU A 58 5.43 -20.74 16.59
CA GLU A 58 6.71 -21.43 16.75
C GLU A 58 7.23 -21.39 18.19
N LYS A 59 6.87 -20.35 18.95
CA LYS A 59 7.18 -20.22 20.39
C LYS A 59 6.19 -20.97 21.29
N GLY A 60 5.27 -21.74 20.72
CA GLY A 60 4.34 -22.59 21.46
C GLY A 60 3.01 -21.91 21.84
N ALA A 61 2.71 -20.72 21.32
CA ALA A 61 1.41 -20.12 21.53
C ALA A 61 0.34 -20.87 20.71
N LYS A 62 -0.81 -21.14 21.35
CA LYS A 62 -1.94 -21.78 20.64
C LYS A 62 -2.61 -20.79 19.71
N PRO A 63 -2.91 -21.16 18.45
CA PRO A 63 -3.53 -20.28 17.46
C PRO A 63 -4.79 -19.56 17.95
N GLU A 64 -5.63 -20.25 18.72
CA GLU A 64 -6.89 -19.76 19.28
C GLU A 64 -6.72 -18.65 20.33
N ASN A 65 -5.55 -18.59 20.98
CA ASN A 65 -5.26 -17.62 22.04
C ASN A 65 -4.52 -16.38 21.53
N ILE A 66 -4.12 -16.34 20.26
CA ILE A 66 -3.38 -15.20 19.70
C ILE A 66 -4.37 -14.14 19.19
N SER A 67 -4.49 -13.06 19.93
CA SER A 67 -5.31 -11.90 19.52
C SER A 67 -4.59 -11.03 18.48
N GLY A 68 -5.35 -10.13 17.84
CA GLY A 68 -4.75 -9.11 16.96
C GLY A 68 -3.75 -8.23 17.71
N PHE A 69 -4.03 -7.91 18.96
CA PHE A 69 -3.18 -7.07 19.81
C PHE A 69 -1.84 -7.74 20.14
N ASP A 70 -1.84 -9.06 20.42
CA ASP A 70 -0.62 -9.82 20.70
C ASP A 70 0.35 -9.79 19.51
N LYS A 71 -0.19 -9.87 18.29
CA LYS A 71 0.61 -9.77 17.07
C LYS A 71 1.30 -8.41 16.95
N TRP A 72 0.59 -7.31 17.26
CA TRP A 72 1.15 -5.96 17.24
C TRP A 72 2.23 -5.76 18.31
N LEU A 73 2.00 -6.25 19.53
CA LEU A 73 2.98 -6.21 20.61
C LEU A 73 4.24 -7.05 20.31
N ALA A 74 4.11 -8.10 19.50
CA ALA A 74 5.22 -8.95 19.12
C ALA A 74 6.08 -8.38 17.97
N ILE A 75 5.67 -7.30 17.31
CA ILE A 75 6.43 -6.69 16.19
C ILE A 75 7.86 -6.28 16.61
N PRO A 76 8.09 -5.57 17.74
CA PRO A 76 9.45 -5.21 18.15
C PRO A 76 10.33 -6.44 18.36
N MET A 77 9.77 -7.53 18.91
CA MET A 77 10.50 -8.79 19.12
C MET A 77 10.86 -9.45 17.77
N ALA A 78 9.95 -9.45 16.79
CA ALA A 78 10.23 -9.96 15.45
C ALA A 78 11.32 -9.16 14.72
N PHE A 79 11.42 -7.85 14.96
CA PHE A 79 12.54 -7.04 14.50
C PHE A 79 13.85 -7.42 15.20
N ALA A 80 13.83 -7.60 16.53
CA ALA A 80 15.01 -7.97 17.31
C ALA A 80 15.55 -9.36 16.91
N GLU A 81 14.67 -10.30 16.55
CA GLU A 81 15.04 -11.63 16.05
C GLU A 81 15.43 -11.65 14.57
N GLY A 82 15.39 -10.51 13.89
CA GLY A 82 15.74 -10.40 12.46
C GLY A 82 14.70 -11.01 11.50
N ARG A 83 13.52 -11.41 11.98
CA ARG A 83 12.43 -11.96 11.14
C ARG A 83 11.80 -10.88 10.27
N ILE A 84 11.75 -9.66 10.78
CA ILE A 84 11.37 -8.47 10.03
C ILE A 84 12.62 -7.63 9.81
N ALA A 85 13.17 -7.67 8.60
CA ALA A 85 14.35 -6.88 8.27
C ALA A 85 13.90 -5.53 7.67
N SER A 86 14.17 -4.44 8.37
CA SER A 86 13.82 -3.07 7.95
C SER A 86 14.36 -2.70 6.56
N ARG A 87 15.54 -3.24 6.20
CA ARG A 87 16.14 -3.03 4.87
C ARG A 87 15.28 -3.63 3.75
N PHE A 88 14.74 -4.83 3.93
CA PHE A 88 13.86 -5.48 2.95
C PHE A 88 12.51 -4.78 2.85
N CYS A 89 11.91 -4.38 3.98
CA CYS A 89 10.67 -3.62 4.00
C CYS A 89 10.82 -2.29 3.25
N ARG A 90 11.87 -1.53 3.53
CA ARG A 90 12.14 -0.25 2.86
C ARG A 90 12.37 -0.43 1.36
N LYS A 91 13.17 -1.43 0.95
CA LYS A 91 13.45 -1.71 -0.46
C LYS A 91 12.16 -2.13 -1.20
N GLY A 92 11.37 -3.02 -0.61
CA GLY A 92 10.11 -3.47 -1.19
C GLY A 92 9.08 -2.35 -1.33
N PHE A 93 8.92 -1.53 -0.29
CA PHE A 93 8.05 -0.35 -0.30
C PHE A 93 8.45 0.64 -1.42
N THR A 94 9.72 1.04 -1.44
CA THR A 94 10.23 2.00 -2.45
C THR A 94 10.04 1.45 -3.87
N TYR A 95 10.35 0.16 -4.08
CA TYR A 95 10.15 -0.48 -5.38
C TYR A 95 8.70 -0.44 -5.84
N LYS A 96 7.76 -0.79 -4.97
CA LYS A 96 6.31 -0.72 -5.29
C LYS A 96 5.88 0.70 -5.63
N VAL A 97 6.23 1.69 -4.80
CA VAL A 97 5.86 3.09 -5.03
C VAL A 97 6.41 3.60 -6.37
N VAL A 98 7.68 3.35 -6.66
CA VAL A 98 8.30 3.74 -7.93
C VAL A 98 7.63 3.05 -9.12
N THR A 99 7.41 1.73 -9.04
CA THR A 99 6.76 0.96 -10.11
C THR A 99 5.35 1.46 -10.38
N TYR A 100 4.57 1.74 -9.33
CA TYR A 100 3.18 2.22 -9.48
C TYR A 100 3.13 3.62 -10.07
N THR A 101 4.06 4.48 -9.69
CA THR A 101 4.19 5.82 -10.28
C THR A 101 4.52 5.73 -11.77
N ILE A 102 5.50 4.91 -12.15
CA ILE A 102 5.90 4.73 -13.54
C ILE A 102 4.75 4.12 -14.37
N ALA A 103 4.09 3.06 -13.86
CA ALA A 103 2.99 2.42 -14.55
C ALA A 103 1.80 3.37 -14.76
N THR A 104 1.46 4.17 -13.73
CA THR A 104 0.42 5.20 -13.82
C THR A 104 0.78 6.27 -14.85
N ALA A 105 2.03 6.75 -14.84
CA ALA A 105 2.50 7.74 -15.81
C ALA A 105 2.46 7.18 -17.24
N ALA A 106 2.89 5.94 -17.45
CA ALA A 106 2.83 5.28 -18.76
C ALA A 106 1.39 5.13 -19.27
N GLY A 107 0.47 4.68 -18.41
CA GLY A 107 -0.96 4.59 -18.75
C GLY A 107 -1.56 5.94 -19.11
N TYR A 108 -1.22 6.99 -18.35
CA TYR A 108 -1.64 8.36 -18.66
C TYR A 108 -1.10 8.86 -19.98
N CYS A 109 0.19 8.65 -20.27
CA CYS A 109 0.80 9.02 -21.55
C CYS A 109 0.11 8.31 -22.72
N TRP A 110 -0.18 7.01 -22.57
CA TRP A 110 -0.92 6.26 -23.59
C TRP A 110 -2.31 6.85 -23.85
N ASP A 111 -3.09 7.11 -22.79
CA ASP A 111 -4.41 7.70 -22.91
C ASP A 111 -4.36 9.09 -23.54
N PHE A 112 -3.36 9.90 -23.20
CA PHE A 112 -3.14 11.22 -23.79
C PHE A 112 -2.83 11.12 -25.29
N MET A 113 -1.98 10.18 -25.70
CA MET A 113 -1.59 9.98 -27.10
C MET A 113 -2.74 9.45 -27.97
N THR A 114 -3.57 8.58 -27.41
CA THR A 114 -4.62 7.88 -28.17
C THR A 114 -6.01 8.52 -28.02
N GLY A 115 -6.20 9.37 -27.01
CA GLY A 115 -7.51 9.90 -26.63
C GLY A 115 -8.47 8.85 -26.02
N ALA A 116 -7.97 7.64 -25.70
CA ALA A 116 -8.80 6.49 -25.36
C ALA A 116 -9.36 6.50 -23.92
N GLY A 117 -8.63 7.04 -22.93
CA GLY A 117 -9.07 7.19 -21.53
C GLY A 117 -9.25 5.90 -20.72
N PHE A 118 -8.75 4.75 -21.18
CA PHE A 118 -8.93 3.46 -20.50
C PHE A 118 -7.63 2.87 -19.92
N ALA A 119 -6.45 3.18 -20.49
CA ALA A 119 -5.21 2.50 -20.14
C ALA A 119 -4.78 2.79 -18.69
N VAL A 120 -4.89 4.03 -18.24
CA VAL A 120 -4.60 4.37 -16.85
C VAL A 120 -5.55 3.67 -15.87
N ASN A 121 -6.84 3.56 -16.22
CA ASN A 121 -7.81 2.85 -15.39
C ASN A 121 -7.49 1.35 -15.32
N LEU A 122 -7.08 0.74 -16.42
CA LEU A 122 -6.65 -0.67 -16.45
C LEU A 122 -5.44 -0.92 -15.55
N VAL A 123 -4.44 -0.03 -15.61
CA VAL A 123 -3.28 -0.06 -14.72
C VAL A 123 -3.70 0.03 -13.26
N TRP A 124 -4.58 0.98 -12.91
CA TRP A 124 -5.05 1.13 -11.53
C TRP A 124 -5.84 -0.07 -11.02
N MET A 125 -6.69 -0.65 -11.87
CA MET A 125 -7.44 -1.87 -11.53
C MET A 125 -6.49 -3.04 -11.26
N TYR A 126 -5.47 -3.23 -12.11
CA TYR A 126 -4.49 -4.31 -11.93
C TYR A 126 -3.66 -4.13 -10.65
N LEU A 127 -3.11 -2.95 -10.44
CA LEU A 127 -2.29 -2.65 -9.26
C LEU A 127 -3.10 -2.74 -7.96
N GLY A 128 -4.33 -2.19 -7.96
CA GLY A 128 -5.22 -2.28 -6.81
C GLY A 128 -5.63 -3.70 -6.47
N ALA A 129 -5.95 -4.51 -7.48
CA ALA A 129 -6.27 -5.93 -7.30
C ALA A 129 -5.07 -6.73 -6.76
N SER A 130 -3.87 -6.44 -7.25
CA SER A 130 -2.63 -7.09 -6.78
C SER A 130 -2.36 -6.80 -5.31
N GLU A 131 -2.46 -5.53 -4.87
CA GLU A 131 -2.30 -5.18 -3.44
C GLU A 131 -3.41 -5.78 -2.58
N PHE A 132 -4.65 -5.74 -3.06
CA PHE A 132 -5.77 -6.33 -2.33
C PHE A 132 -5.57 -7.85 -2.10
N LEU A 133 -5.15 -8.59 -3.11
CA LEU A 133 -4.85 -10.03 -2.97
C LEU A 133 -3.71 -10.28 -1.99
N SER A 134 -2.63 -9.47 -2.06
CA SER A 134 -1.50 -9.57 -1.13
C SER A 134 -1.94 -9.34 0.32
N ILE A 135 -2.80 -8.35 0.57
CA ILE A 135 -3.37 -8.07 1.88
C ILE A 135 -4.19 -9.28 2.40
N LEU A 136 -5.05 -9.85 1.54
CA LEU A 136 -5.85 -11.03 1.91
C LEU A 136 -4.98 -12.25 2.24
N GLU A 137 -3.93 -12.48 1.44
CA GLU A 137 -2.95 -13.55 1.70
C GLU A 137 -2.23 -13.35 3.04
N ASN A 138 -1.76 -12.14 3.31
CA ASN A 138 -1.15 -11.81 4.59
C ASN A 138 -2.11 -11.98 5.76
N MET A 139 -3.39 -11.60 5.60
CA MET A 139 -4.40 -11.79 6.64
C MET A 139 -4.68 -13.28 6.90
N ARG A 140 -4.77 -14.10 5.86
CA ARG A 140 -4.88 -15.57 5.99
C ARG A 140 -3.68 -16.14 6.74
N ASP A 141 -2.47 -15.77 6.31
CA ASP A 141 -1.21 -16.23 6.89
C ASP A 141 -1.03 -15.75 8.35
N GLY A 142 -1.68 -14.64 8.69
CA GLY A 142 -1.83 -14.14 10.06
C GLY A 142 -2.92 -14.82 10.88
N GLY A 143 -3.50 -15.94 10.39
CA GLY A 143 -4.48 -16.75 11.12
C GLY A 143 -5.93 -16.31 10.99
N ASN A 144 -6.27 -15.43 10.05
CA ASN A 144 -7.67 -15.05 9.79
C ASN A 144 -8.35 -16.04 8.85
N VAL A 145 -9.04 -17.03 9.42
CA VAL A 145 -9.73 -18.10 8.68
C VAL A 145 -10.79 -17.57 7.72
N ALA A 146 -11.51 -16.50 8.08
CA ALA A 146 -12.55 -15.92 7.23
C ALA A 146 -11.95 -15.34 5.93
N MET A 147 -10.80 -14.66 6.04
CA MET A 147 -10.08 -14.13 4.88
C MET A 147 -9.46 -15.23 4.03
N GLY A 148 -9.02 -16.35 4.63
CA GLY A 148 -8.60 -17.54 3.90
C GLY A 148 -9.72 -18.08 3.00
N ARG A 149 -10.91 -18.31 3.56
CA ARG A 149 -12.08 -18.79 2.78
C ARG A 149 -12.48 -17.81 1.67
N PHE A 150 -12.44 -16.52 1.95
CA PHE A 150 -12.74 -15.50 0.94
C PHE A 150 -11.73 -15.51 -0.20
N LEU A 151 -10.44 -15.63 0.11
CA LEU A 151 -9.37 -15.74 -0.90
C LEU A 151 -9.56 -16.98 -1.80
N ASP A 152 -9.90 -18.12 -1.22
CA ASP A 152 -10.16 -19.36 -1.96
C ASP A 152 -11.34 -19.20 -2.92
N LEU A 153 -12.43 -18.54 -2.48
CA LEU A 153 -13.56 -18.21 -3.34
C LEU A 153 -13.19 -17.31 -4.52
N VAL A 154 -12.35 -16.29 -4.27
CA VAL A 154 -11.88 -15.39 -5.32
C VAL A 154 -11.02 -16.15 -6.33
N LYS A 155 -10.06 -16.96 -5.87
CA LYS A 155 -9.18 -17.77 -6.73
C LYS A 155 -9.98 -18.75 -7.58
N ASP A 156 -10.93 -19.48 -6.99
CA ASP A 156 -11.79 -20.44 -7.71
C ASP A 156 -12.63 -19.77 -8.82
N LYS A 157 -13.20 -18.58 -8.53
CA LYS A 157 -13.95 -17.84 -9.55
C LYS A 157 -13.07 -17.33 -10.69
N VAL A 158 -11.86 -16.87 -10.40
CA VAL A 158 -10.90 -16.40 -11.41
C VAL A 158 -10.45 -17.56 -12.28
N GLU A 159 -10.06 -18.70 -11.67
CA GLU A 159 -9.63 -19.89 -12.42
C GLU A 159 -10.74 -20.45 -13.33
N LYS A 160 -11.98 -20.48 -12.87
CA LYS A 160 -13.13 -20.92 -13.69
C LYS A 160 -13.36 -20.02 -14.91
N LYS A 161 -13.14 -18.70 -14.78
CA LYS A 161 -13.25 -17.79 -15.92
C LYS A 161 -12.11 -17.89 -16.93
N ILE A 162 -10.92 -18.29 -16.52
CA ILE A 162 -9.75 -18.44 -17.41
C ILE A 162 -9.84 -19.75 -18.21
N LYS A 163 -10.51 -20.77 -17.66
CA LYS A 163 -10.65 -22.10 -18.30
C LYS A 163 -11.86 -22.21 -19.25
N MET A 164 -12.68 -21.17 -19.35
CA MET A 164 -13.74 -21.00 -20.37
C MET A 164 -13.26 -20.22 -21.57
#